data_e8ac7cde5ab137be454feffbb799ef09
#
_entry.id   e8ac7cde5ab137be454feffbb799ef09
#
_cell.length_a   1.000
_cell.length_b   1.000
_cell.length_c   1.000
_cell.angle_alpha   90.00
_cell.angle_beta   90.00
_cell.angle_gamma   90.00
#
_symmetry.space_group_name_H-M   'P 1'
#
loop_
_entity.id
_entity.type
_entity.pdbx_description
1 polymer ?
#
loop_
_entity_poly.entity_id
_entity_poly.type
_entity_poly.pdbx_seq_one_letter_code
_entity_poly.pdbx_strand_id
1 'polypeptide(L)'
;SCLEVMQAYLQRIERYNPVYNAIVNLADQDGLLGQARRADAALDKGEYWGWMHGMPHAVKDLANVEGMITTSGSRLYANRVATADSSLVASVRAQGAIFIGKTNTPAFGLGSQTYNAVFGATGSACNPALTAGGSSGGAACGLGTHMLPVADGSDMMGSLRNPGAFNNVIGFRPSKGRVGGGDSLNRGLSTSGPMGRNTEDTIRLLLSIAGPVSGEPNVMRYSLPEAEQFTPLNLQDIKIGWMGDFEKYLAMEAGVLDVCESSLNLLATAGAKVEHCMPNFDMSVLWRTWVDLRNMGRSGSQPMYDDPAQRALLKPEYIWEIEQSLVLTARQINDAGNARARWYREVVHLLEQFDFLVLPTAQVFPFSKDIHWPTEIAGKKMDTYHRWMEVVIGASLAGNPVVNVPAGFDEQGRPMGIQVMGRFGEDKKVLEFALAYEQVTDFLQQRPNLVASD
;
A
#
# COMPACT_ATOMS: atom_id res chain seq x y z
N SER A 1 -16.38 9.33 24.00
CA SER A 1 -17.47 9.41 23.02
C SER A 1 -16.94 9.51 21.58
N CYS A 2 -17.79 9.18 20.60
CA CYS A 2 -17.47 9.35 19.16
C CYS A 2 -17.19 10.82 18.84
N LEU A 3 -17.91 11.73 19.49
CA LEU A 3 -17.72 13.17 19.32
C LEU A 3 -16.33 13.62 19.77
N GLU A 4 -15.84 13.20 20.93
CA GLU A 4 -14.51 13.54 21.43
C GLU A 4 -13.41 12.97 20.53
N VAL A 5 -13.56 11.72 20.06
CA VAL A 5 -12.65 11.09 19.10
C VAL A 5 -12.60 11.90 17.80
N MET A 6 -13.76 12.23 17.22
CA MET A 6 -13.84 13.04 16.00
C MET A 6 -13.16 14.40 16.17
N GLN A 7 -13.44 15.11 17.27
CA GLN A 7 -12.83 16.41 17.59
C GLN A 7 -11.30 16.30 17.69
N ALA A 8 -10.79 15.28 18.39
CA ALA A 8 -9.34 15.06 18.53
C ALA A 8 -8.65 14.83 17.20
N TYR A 9 -9.25 14.03 16.30
CA TYR A 9 -8.69 13.80 14.97
C TYR A 9 -8.77 15.03 14.08
N LEU A 10 -9.89 15.78 14.09
CA LEU A 10 -10.02 17.02 13.31
C LEU A 10 -9.03 18.09 13.76
N GLN A 11 -8.82 18.30 15.05
CA GLN A 11 -7.80 19.21 15.59
C GLN A 11 -6.38 18.78 15.16
N ARG A 12 -6.12 17.48 15.14
CA ARG A 12 -4.83 16.95 14.71
C ARG A 12 -4.61 17.17 13.21
N ILE A 13 -5.64 16.96 12.39
CA ILE A 13 -5.62 17.22 10.95
C ILE A 13 -5.38 18.72 10.69
N GLU A 14 -6.10 19.60 11.37
CA GLU A 14 -5.92 21.05 11.26
C GLU A 14 -4.47 21.47 11.54
N ARG A 15 -3.85 20.88 12.57
CA ARG A 15 -2.50 21.21 13.01
C ARG A 15 -1.39 20.70 12.09
N TYR A 16 -1.53 19.50 11.54
CA TYR A 16 -0.43 18.81 10.83
C TYR A 16 -0.64 18.70 9.32
N ASN A 17 -1.87 18.59 8.86
CA ASN A 17 -2.13 18.35 7.44
C ASN A 17 -1.64 19.47 6.50
N PRO A 18 -1.62 20.76 6.90
CA PRO A 18 -1.03 21.82 6.05
C PRO A 18 0.44 21.59 5.70
N VAL A 19 1.21 20.95 6.59
CA VAL A 19 2.63 20.63 6.38
C VAL A 19 2.82 19.35 5.56
N TYR A 20 2.00 18.33 5.86
CA TYR A 20 2.19 16.97 5.31
C TYR A 20 1.36 16.69 4.06
N ASN A 21 0.24 17.37 3.87
CA ASN A 21 -0.67 17.21 2.74
C ASN A 21 -1.12 15.73 2.52
N ALA A 22 -1.49 15.09 3.62
CA ALA A 22 -1.88 13.67 3.63
C ALA A 22 -3.36 13.47 3.32
N ILE A 23 -4.23 14.34 3.85
CA ILE A 23 -5.69 14.27 3.73
C ILE A 23 -6.19 15.41 2.84
N VAL A 24 -6.99 15.08 1.86
CA VAL A 24 -7.52 16.00 0.84
C VAL A 24 -9.05 15.87 0.77
N ASN A 25 -9.72 16.82 0.13
CA ASN A 25 -11.19 16.83 0.03
C ASN A 25 -11.87 16.57 1.39
N LEU A 26 -11.41 17.28 2.43
CA LEU A 26 -12.06 17.21 3.76
C LEU A 26 -13.54 17.57 3.66
N ALA A 27 -14.37 16.78 4.33
CA ALA A 27 -15.79 17.07 4.48
C ALA A 27 -16.01 18.23 5.46
N ASP A 28 -17.21 18.81 5.40
CA ASP A 28 -17.62 19.88 6.30
C ASP A 28 -17.56 19.47 7.78
N GLN A 29 -16.88 20.27 8.60
CA GLN A 29 -16.62 19.96 10.00
C GLN A 29 -17.90 19.82 10.83
N ASP A 30 -18.87 20.72 10.64
CA ASP A 30 -20.14 20.69 11.38
C ASP A 30 -20.94 19.43 11.04
N GLY A 31 -20.94 19.04 9.77
CA GLY A 31 -21.53 17.79 9.30
C GLY A 31 -20.88 16.57 9.93
N LEU A 32 -19.54 16.53 10.05
CA LEU A 32 -18.81 15.44 10.69
C LEU A 32 -19.11 15.34 12.19
N LEU A 33 -19.10 16.47 12.92
CA LEU A 33 -19.48 16.51 14.33
C LEU A 33 -20.93 16.09 14.54
N GLY A 34 -21.83 16.47 13.62
CA GLY A 34 -23.22 16.02 13.61
C GLY A 34 -23.35 14.50 13.44
N GLN A 35 -22.53 13.89 12.55
CA GLN A 35 -22.48 12.43 12.40
C GLN A 35 -21.94 11.73 13.65
N ALA A 36 -20.90 12.27 14.28
CA ALA A 36 -20.34 11.73 15.51
C ALA A 36 -21.34 11.76 16.68
N ARG A 37 -22.12 12.87 16.83
CA ARG A 37 -23.22 12.94 17.83
C ARG A 37 -24.31 11.91 17.57
N ARG A 38 -24.64 11.63 16.30
CA ARG A 38 -25.61 10.56 15.96
C ARG A 38 -25.08 9.18 16.32
N ALA A 39 -23.76 8.95 16.15
CA ALA A 39 -23.13 7.71 16.57
C ALA A 39 -23.21 7.55 18.12
N ASP A 40 -22.91 8.59 18.89
CA ASP A 40 -23.07 8.56 20.36
C ASP A 40 -24.53 8.27 20.75
N ALA A 41 -25.49 8.95 20.14
CA ALA A 41 -26.91 8.73 20.42
C ALA A 41 -27.42 7.32 20.02
N ALA A 42 -26.78 6.65 19.07
CA ALA A 42 -27.04 5.24 18.75
C ALA A 42 -26.51 4.31 19.84
N LEU A 43 -25.28 4.55 20.34
CA LEU A 43 -24.72 3.79 21.46
C LEU A 43 -25.57 3.91 22.74
N ASP A 44 -26.08 5.10 23.05
CA ASP A 44 -26.97 5.33 24.19
C ASP A 44 -28.28 4.51 24.10
N LYS A 45 -28.67 4.09 22.89
CA LYS A 45 -29.83 3.21 22.65
C LYS A 45 -29.42 1.72 22.56
N GLY A 46 -28.15 1.39 22.75
CA GLY A 46 -27.62 0.03 22.56
C GLY A 46 -27.42 -0.39 21.13
N GLU A 47 -27.43 0.54 20.17
CA GLU A 47 -27.17 0.28 18.76
C GLU A 47 -25.67 0.37 18.48
N TYR A 48 -25.06 -0.75 18.11
CA TYR A 48 -23.65 -0.82 17.73
C TYR A 48 -23.51 -1.19 16.24
N TRP A 49 -22.88 -0.31 15.45
CA TRP A 49 -22.79 -0.47 14.00
C TRP A 49 -21.61 -1.31 13.50
N GLY A 50 -20.65 -1.57 14.38
CA GLY A 50 -19.43 -2.31 14.08
C GLY A 50 -18.23 -1.70 14.76
N TRP A 51 -17.07 -2.32 14.62
CA TRP A 51 -15.85 -1.91 15.35
C TRP A 51 -15.33 -0.49 14.98
N MET A 52 -15.74 0.04 13.83
CA MET A 52 -15.45 1.43 13.43
C MET A 52 -16.56 2.41 13.81
N HIS A 53 -17.45 2.04 14.72
CA HIS A 53 -18.59 2.85 15.13
C HIS A 53 -18.21 4.30 15.50
N GLY A 54 -18.57 5.26 14.66
CA GLY A 54 -18.26 6.67 14.85
C GLY A 54 -16.79 7.07 14.62
N MET A 55 -15.93 6.14 14.20
CA MET A 55 -14.52 6.43 13.95
C MET A 55 -14.33 7.23 12.65
N PRO A 56 -13.45 8.25 12.64
CA PRO A 56 -13.07 8.96 11.42
C PRO A 56 -12.29 8.05 10.48
N HIS A 57 -12.60 8.10 9.18
CA HIS A 57 -11.87 7.39 8.14
C HIS A 57 -11.73 8.24 6.88
N ALA A 58 -10.51 8.36 6.35
CA ALA A 58 -10.27 9.00 5.06
C ALA A 58 -9.87 7.93 4.04
N VAL A 59 -10.62 7.84 2.96
CA VAL A 59 -10.49 6.80 1.93
C VAL A 59 -9.48 7.24 0.88
N LYS A 60 -8.66 6.33 0.38
CA LYS A 60 -7.74 6.62 -0.74
C LYS A 60 -8.49 7.23 -1.92
N ASP A 61 -7.97 8.33 -2.48
CA ASP A 61 -8.64 9.09 -3.56
C ASP A 61 -8.66 8.35 -4.92
N LEU A 62 -8.69 7.04 -4.88
CA LEU A 62 -8.99 6.13 -5.99
C LEU A 62 -10.32 5.39 -5.80
N ALA A 63 -10.82 5.31 -4.57
CA ALA A 63 -12.07 4.63 -4.22
C ALA A 63 -13.19 5.64 -4.04
N ASN A 64 -14.37 5.37 -4.60
CA ASN A 64 -15.54 6.24 -4.51
C ASN A 64 -16.20 6.14 -3.14
N VAL A 65 -16.53 7.31 -2.57
CA VAL A 65 -17.46 7.48 -1.47
C VAL A 65 -18.65 8.26 -2.01
N GLU A 66 -19.84 7.71 -1.91
CA GLU A 66 -21.07 8.36 -2.41
C GLU A 66 -21.19 9.78 -1.85
N GLY A 67 -21.49 10.75 -2.73
CA GLY A 67 -21.60 12.16 -2.39
C GLY A 67 -20.28 12.92 -2.20
N MET A 68 -19.11 12.27 -2.22
CA MET A 68 -17.82 12.93 -2.10
C MET A 68 -17.09 13.04 -3.45
N ILE A 69 -16.27 14.07 -3.57
CA ILE A 69 -15.36 14.23 -4.73
C ILE A 69 -14.30 13.13 -4.69
N THR A 70 -14.12 12.44 -5.83
CA THR A 70 -13.05 11.46 -6.05
C THR A 70 -12.28 11.85 -7.30
N THR A 71 -11.10 12.45 -7.11
CA THR A 71 -10.30 13.02 -8.21
C THR A 71 -9.38 12.02 -8.89
N SER A 72 -9.06 10.92 -8.23
CA SER A 72 -7.98 10.01 -8.62
C SER A 72 -6.63 10.75 -8.80
N GLY A 73 -6.40 11.87 -8.09
CA GLY A 73 -5.24 12.73 -8.24
C GLY A 73 -5.13 13.40 -9.63
N SER A 74 -6.18 13.44 -10.43
CA SER A 74 -6.18 13.92 -11.80
C SER A 74 -7.09 15.14 -12.00
N ARG A 75 -6.60 16.14 -12.73
CA ARG A 75 -7.42 17.29 -13.14
C ARG A 75 -8.63 16.90 -13.98
N LEU A 76 -8.58 15.77 -14.67
CA LEU A 76 -9.74 15.23 -15.41
C LEU A 76 -10.95 14.96 -14.52
N TYR A 77 -10.71 14.68 -13.25
CA TYR A 77 -11.74 14.29 -12.29
C TYR A 77 -11.80 15.21 -11.07
N ALA A 78 -11.20 16.40 -11.14
CA ALA A 78 -11.09 17.33 -10.02
C ALA A 78 -12.43 17.67 -9.33
N ASN A 79 -13.53 17.63 -10.08
CA ASN A 79 -14.88 17.95 -9.59
C ASN A 79 -15.85 16.75 -9.69
N ARG A 80 -15.33 15.53 -9.87
CA ARG A 80 -16.17 14.33 -10.04
C ARG A 80 -16.73 13.88 -8.68
N VAL A 81 -17.99 14.15 -8.42
CA VAL A 81 -18.73 13.61 -7.28
C VAL A 81 -19.10 12.15 -7.56
N ALA A 82 -18.78 11.25 -6.64
CA ALA A 82 -19.14 9.85 -6.76
C ALA A 82 -20.64 9.65 -6.49
N THR A 83 -21.31 8.84 -7.31
CA THR A 83 -22.74 8.54 -7.23
C THR A 83 -23.06 7.26 -6.46
N ALA A 84 -22.06 6.50 -6.09
CA ALA A 84 -22.16 5.28 -5.30
C ALA A 84 -20.85 4.98 -4.59
N ASP A 85 -20.92 4.25 -3.49
CA ASP A 85 -19.76 3.68 -2.82
C ASP A 85 -19.11 2.59 -3.68
N SER A 86 -17.78 2.53 -3.68
CA SER A 86 -17.06 1.31 -4.09
C SER A 86 -17.27 0.20 -3.06
N SER A 87 -17.08 -1.06 -3.44
CA SER A 87 -17.28 -2.22 -2.56
C SER A 87 -16.50 -2.12 -1.24
N LEU A 88 -15.23 -1.69 -1.30
CA LEU A 88 -14.41 -1.44 -0.11
C LEU A 88 -15.07 -0.40 0.81
N VAL A 89 -15.53 0.72 0.24
CA VAL A 89 -16.15 1.81 1.00
C VAL A 89 -17.47 1.36 1.63
N ALA A 90 -18.29 0.61 0.89
CA ALA A 90 -19.52 0.03 1.43
C ALA A 90 -19.24 -0.90 2.63
N SER A 91 -18.19 -1.71 2.57
CA SER A 91 -17.77 -2.56 3.67
C SER A 91 -17.31 -1.77 4.89
N VAL A 92 -16.49 -0.72 4.72
CA VAL A 92 -16.04 0.16 5.81
C VAL A 92 -17.22 0.95 6.41
N ARG A 93 -18.16 1.43 5.57
CA ARG A 93 -19.39 2.09 6.02
C ARG A 93 -20.25 1.17 6.88
N ALA A 94 -20.35 -0.10 6.50
CA ALA A 94 -21.10 -1.10 7.26
C ALA A 94 -20.51 -1.37 8.66
N GLN A 95 -19.23 -1.03 8.87
CA GLN A 95 -18.59 -1.07 10.19
C GLN A 95 -18.82 0.21 11.02
N GLY A 96 -19.56 1.18 10.52
CA GLY A 96 -19.93 2.39 11.24
C GLY A 96 -18.93 3.55 11.11
N ALA A 97 -17.99 3.49 10.19
CA ALA A 97 -17.04 4.58 9.96
C ALA A 97 -17.69 5.86 9.45
N ILE A 98 -17.16 7.00 9.86
CA ILE A 98 -17.53 8.32 9.37
C ILE A 98 -16.45 8.79 8.39
N PHE A 99 -16.82 9.00 7.13
CA PHE A 99 -15.88 9.42 6.10
C PHE A 99 -15.57 10.91 6.21
N ILE A 100 -14.34 11.25 6.60
CA ILE A 100 -13.90 12.64 6.85
C ILE A 100 -13.26 13.30 5.62
N GLY A 101 -12.90 12.55 4.60
CA GLY A 101 -12.19 13.05 3.42
C GLY A 101 -11.55 11.93 2.62
N LYS A 102 -10.53 12.30 1.86
CA LYS A 102 -9.73 11.37 1.03
C LYS A 102 -8.27 11.39 1.46
N THR A 103 -7.55 10.29 1.29
CA THR A 103 -6.08 10.30 1.41
C THR A 103 -5.43 10.56 0.05
N ASN A 104 -4.42 11.43 0.03
CA ASN A 104 -3.75 11.85 -1.19
C ASN A 104 -3.05 10.67 -1.89
N THR A 105 -3.03 10.72 -3.22
CA THR A 105 -2.48 9.68 -4.11
C THR A 105 -1.87 10.33 -5.36
N PRO A 106 -0.84 9.75 -6.01
CA PRO A 106 -0.43 10.23 -7.32
C PRO A 106 -1.55 10.04 -8.35
N ALA A 107 -1.53 10.82 -9.42
CA ALA A 107 -2.53 10.72 -10.49
C ALA A 107 -2.69 9.25 -10.97
N PHE A 108 -3.93 8.74 -10.93
CA PHE A 108 -4.30 7.36 -11.26
C PHE A 108 -3.54 6.27 -10.48
N GLY A 109 -2.95 6.62 -9.33
CA GLY A 109 -2.14 5.70 -8.55
C GLY A 109 -0.79 5.34 -9.21
N LEU A 110 -0.30 6.14 -10.17
CA LEU A 110 0.94 5.85 -10.89
C LEU A 110 2.18 6.34 -10.16
N GLY A 111 3.06 5.40 -9.88
CA GLY A 111 4.33 5.62 -9.18
C GLY A 111 4.22 5.51 -7.66
N SER A 112 5.40 5.37 -7.03
CA SER A 112 5.51 5.28 -5.56
C SER A 112 5.96 6.60 -4.94
N GLN A 113 5.66 7.70 -5.62
CA GLN A 113 5.81 9.08 -5.14
C GLN A 113 4.43 9.74 -5.19
N THR A 114 3.90 10.10 -4.02
CA THR A 114 2.58 10.73 -3.91
C THR A 114 2.66 12.21 -4.22
N TYR A 115 2.42 12.56 -5.48
CA TYR A 115 2.24 13.91 -5.96
C TYR A 115 1.22 13.95 -7.10
N ASN A 116 0.50 15.04 -7.23
CA ASN A 116 -0.43 15.25 -8.33
C ASN A 116 -0.69 16.75 -8.58
N ALA A 117 -1.29 17.05 -9.72
CA ALA A 117 -1.55 18.42 -10.16
C ALA A 117 -2.81 19.05 -9.52
N VAL A 118 -3.56 18.31 -8.69
CA VAL A 118 -4.75 18.79 -7.98
C VAL A 118 -4.37 19.27 -6.58
N PHE A 119 -3.60 18.48 -5.84
CA PHE A 119 -3.31 18.72 -4.42
C PHE A 119 -1.83 18.91 -4.09
N GLY A 120 -0.92 18.63 -5.03
CA GLY A 120 0.53 18.66 -4.76
C GLY A 120 1.06 17.37 -4.15
N ALA A 121 2.24 17.45 -3.54
CA ALA A 121 2.96 16.32 -2.97
C ALA A 121 2.64 16.10 -1.48
N THR A 122 2.69 14.83 -1.05
CA THR A 122 2.60 14.42 0.36
C THR A 122 4.00 14.16 0.92
N GLY A 123 4.32 14.76 2.06
CA GLY A 123 5.55 14.51 2.80
C GLY A 123 5.49 13.27 3.69
N SER A 124 6.65 12.65 3.95
CA SER A 124 6.76 11.55 4.91
C SER A 124 6.47 12.04 6.34
N ALA A 125 5.82 11.20 7.14
CA ALA A 125 5.60 11.46 8.57
C ALA A 125 6.91 11.69 9.33
N CYS A 126 8.00 11.03 8.93
CA CYS A 126 9.32 11.16 9.56
C CYS A 126 10.04 12.47 9.19
N ASN A 127 9.80 12.97 7.97
CA ASN A 127 10.34 14.26 7.51
C ASN A 127 9.48 14.79 6.35
N PRO A 128 8.74 15.89 6.52
CA PRO A 128 7.83 16.42 5.51
C PRO A 128 8.51 16.96 4.23
N ALA A 129 9.83 17.12 4.22
CA ALA A 129 10.60 17.45 3.02
C ALA A 129 10.87 16.22 2.13
N LEU A 130 10.75 15.02 2.68
CA LEU A 130 10.94 13.75 1.97
C LEU A 130 9.59 13.20 1.50
N THR A 131 9.63 12.33 0.47
CA THR A 131 8.43 11.68 -0.05
C THR A 131 7.79 10.74 0.96
N ALA A 132 6.47 10.72 1.02
CA ALA A 132 5.69 9.71 1.74
C ALA A 132 5.68 8.35 1.03
N GLY A 133 6.37 8.20 -0.12
CA GLY A 133 6.16 7.06 -0.98
C GLY A 133 4.80 7.10 -1.65
N GLY A 134 4.35 5.97 -2.18
CA GLY A 134 3.06 5.90 -2.87
C GLY A 134 2.77 4.49 -3.43
N SER A 135 1.58 4.36 -4.00
CA SER A 135 0.58 5.38 -4.27
C SER A 135 -0.36 5.67 -3.06
N SER A 136 -0.25 4.92 -1.96
CA SER A 136 -1.04 5.19 -0.72
C SER A 136 -0.27 6.09 0.26
N GLY A 137 0.46 7.11 -0.24
CA GLY A 137 1.31 7.95 0.60
C GLY A 137 0.52 8.81 1.59
N GLY A 138 -0.63 9.35 1.18
CA GLY A 138 -1.51 10.07 2.09
C GLY A 138 -2.03 9.19 3.25
N ALA A 139 -2.36 7.93 2.96
CA ALA A 139 -2.76 6.96 3.98
C ALA A 139 -1.64 6.69 4.99
N ALA A 140 -0.45 6.34 4.49
CA ALA A 140 0.70 6.04 5.35
C ALA A 140 1.15 7.26 6.18
N CYS A 141 1.23 8.44 5.56
CA CYS A 141 1.55 9.68 6.25
C CYS A 141 0.49 10.01 7.30
N GLY A 142 -0.80 9.87 6.97
CA GLY A 142 -1.91 10.10 7.91
C GLY A 142 -1.84 9.18 9.14
N LEU A 143 -1.39 7.94 8.97
CA LEU A 143 -1.14 7.00 10.07
C LEU A 143 0.09 7.43 10.88
N GLY A 144 1.24 7.64 10.25
CA GLY A 144 2.49 7.98 10.93
C GLY A 144 2.40 9.31 11.71
N THR A 145 1.62 10.28 11.22
CA THR A 145 1.32 11.54 11.90
C THR A 145 0.16 11.43 12.89
N HIS A 146 -0.47 10.27 13.03
CA HIS A 146 -1.67 10.03 13.86
C HIS A 146 -2.87 10.90 13.47
N MET A 147 -2.99 11.34 12.23
CA MET A 147 -4.18 11.99 11.69
C MET A 147 -5.29 11.00 11.32
N LEU A 148 -4.98 9.71 11.26
CA LEU A 148 -5.92 8.62 10.99
C LEU A 148 -5.72 7.48 11.98
N PRO A 149 -6.79 6.81 12.42
CA PRO A 149 -6.68 5.61 13.26
C PRO A 149 -6.22 4.39 12.47
N VAL A 150 -6.83 4.13 11.33
CA VAL A 150 -6.52 3.11 10.33
C VAL A 150 -6.68 3.70 8.93
N ALA A 151 -6.12 3.09 7.91
CA ALA A 151 -6.26 3.57 6.54
C ALA A 151 -6.34 2.41 5.53
N ASP A 152 -7.15 2.62 4.49
CA ASP A 152 -7.17 1.76 3.31
C ASP A 152 -6.15 2.21 2.28
N GLY A 153 -5.80 1.30 1.40
CA GLY A 153 -4.97 1.56 0.25
C GLY A 153 -5.15 0.51 -0.84
N SER A 154 -4.31 0.60 -1.86
CA SER A 154 -4.25 -0.41 -2.91
C SER A 154 -2.81 -0.63 -3.34
N ASP A 155 -2.47 -1.83 -3.81
CA ASP A 155 -1.12 -2.22 -4.18
C ASP A 155 -1.12 -2.98 -5.50
N MET A 156 -0.54 -2.38 -6.54
CA MET A 156 -0.17 -3.05 -7.78
C MET A 156 1.34 -3.27 -7.83
N MET A 157 2.12 -2.26 -7.45
CA MET A 157 3.59 -2.24 -7.44
C MET A 157 4.09 -1.63 -6.13
N GLY A 158 3.81 -2.29 -5.01
CA GLY A 158 4.28 -1.86 -3.70
C GLY A 158 3.50 -0.71 -3.06
N SER A 159 2.32 -0.35 -3.56
CA SER A 159 1.63 0.87 -3.12
C SER A 159 0.97 0.82 -1.73
N LEU A 160 1.02 -0.31 -1.03
CA LEU A 160 0.80 -0.45 0.41
C LEU A 160 2.15 -0.56 1.13
N ARG A 161 3.08 -1.26 0.52
CA ARG A 161 4.38 -1.61 1.11
C ARG A 161 5.34 -0.43 1.14
N ASN A 162 5.67 0.18 -0.02
CA ASN A 162 6.58 1.33 -0.08
C ASN A 162 6.18 2.50 0.84
N PRO A 163 4.92 3.00 0.81
CA PRO A 163 4.55 4.08 1.71
C PRO A 163 4.52 3.61 3.17
N GLY A 164 4.22 2.33 3.45
CA GLY A 164 4.38 1.76 4.79
C GLY A 164 5.82 1.87 5.30
N ALA A 165 6.80 1.46 4.47
CA ALA A 165 8.23 1.57 4.78
C ALA A 165 8.67 3.03 4.99
N PHE A 166 8.21 3.95 4.14
CA PHE A 166 8.62 5.36 4.14
C PHE A 166 7.97 6.21 5.25
N ASN A 167 7.01 5.65 5.99
CA ASN A 167 6.33 6.33 7.11
C ASN A 167 6.37 5.53 8.42
N ASN A 168 7.17 4.45 8.48
CA ASN A 168 7.31 3.59 9.65
C ASN A 168 5.97 3.03 10.15
N VAL A 169 5.16 2.49 9.22
CA VAL A 169 3.85 1.88 9.51
C VAL A 169 3.69 0.54 8.80
N ILE A 170 2.72 -0.26 9.24
CA ILE A 170 2.37 -1.52 8.58
C ILE A 170 1.59 -1.24 7.29
N GLY A 171 1.97 -1.94 6.21
CA GLY A 171 1.20 -1.97 4.97
C GLY A 171 1.02 -3.42 4.53
N PHE A 172 -0.20 -3.87 4.44
CA PHE A 172 -0.50 -5.26 4.08
C PHE A 172 -1.12 -5.38 2.70
N ARG A 173 -0.41 -6.06 1.81
CA ARG A 173 -0.94 -6.51 0.53
C ARG A 173 -1.54 -7.91 0.71
N PRO A 174 -2.88 -8.08 0.73
CA PRO A 174 -3.50 -9.39 0.85
C PRO A 174 -3.26 -10.27 -0.37
N SER A 175 -3.48 -11.57 -0.23
CA SER A 175 -3.58 -12.51 -1.34
C SER A 175 -4.54 -11.98 -2.39
N LYS A 176 -4.20 -12.15 -3.66
CA LYS A 176 -5.09 -11.74 -4.76
C LYS A 176 -6.46 -12.41 -4.62
N GLY A 177 -7.50 -11.57 -4.61
CA GLY A 177 -8.89 -12.01 -4.42
C GLY A 177 -9.35 -12.09 -2.97
N ARG A 178 -8.51 -11.77 -1.98
CA ARG A 178 -8.93 -11.68 -0.57
C ARG A 178 -9.86 -10.49 -0.33
N VAL A 179 -9.54 -9.35 -0.92
CA VAL A 179 -10.39 -8.15 -0.94
C VAL A 179 -10.97 -8.01 -2.33
N GLY A 180 -12.27 -7.95 -2.44
CA GLY A 180 -12.98 -7.75 -3.70
C GLY A 180 -12.89 -6.30 -4.18
N GLY A 181 -13.19 -6.07 -5.43
CA GLY A 181 -13.22 -4.77 -6.07
C GLY A 181 -11.94 -4.42 -6.86
N GLY A 182 -12.12 -3.97 -8.06
CA GLY A 182 -11.14 -3.15 -8.73
C GLY A 182 -10.31 -3.74 -9.84
N ASP A 183 -10.35 -5.03 -10.14
CA ASP A 183 -9.62 -5.54 -11.30
C ASP A 183 -10.51 -6.27 -12.30
N SER A 184 -10.23 -6.04 -13.58
CA SER A 184 -10.82 -6.86 -14.63
C SER A 184 -10.26 -8.29 -14.55
N LEU A 185 -11.02 -9.24 -15.07
CA LEU A 185 -10.64 -10.66 -15.16
C LEU A 185 -9.24 -10.87 -15.78
N ASN A 186 -8.79 -9.96 -16.62
CA ASN A 186 -7.58 -10.12 -17.43
C ASN A 186 -6.30 -9.59 -16.75
N ARG A 187 -6.37 -8.84 -15.64
CA ARG A 187 -5.19 -8.13 -15.11
C ARG A 187 -4.62 -8.76 -13.86
N GLY A 188 -5.38 -8.85 -12.81
CA GLY A 188 -5.01 -9.54 -11.58
C GLY A 188 -3.70 -9.14 -10.91
N LEU A 189 -3.22 -7.88 -11.11
CA LEU A 189 -1.99 -7.40 -10.49
C LEU A 189 -2.25 -6.55 -9.24
N SER A 190 -3.37 -5.84 -9.21
CA SER A 190 -3.74 -4.95 -8.11
C SER A 190 -4.56 -5.68 -7.04
N THR A 191 -4.45 -5.22 -5.81
CA THR A 191 -5.36 -5.59 -4.71
C THR A 191 -5.51 -4.38 -3.79
N SER A 192 -6.69 -4.23 -3.19
CA SER A 192 -6.89 -3.31 -2.07
C SER A 192 -6.42 -3.98 -0.77
N GLY A 193 -6.05 -3.18 0.22
CA GLY A 193 -5.61 -3.74 1.49
C GLY A 193 -5.50 -2.67 2.60
N PRO A 194 -5.34 -3.12 3.84
CA PRO A 194 -5.26 -2.27 5.01
C PRO A 194 -3.84 -1.75 5.27
N MET A 195 -3.79 -0.63 5.96
CA MET A 195 -2.60 -0.06 6.61
C MET A 195 -2.93 0.29 8.06
N GLY A 196 -1.97 0.12 8.95
CA GLY A 196 -2.11 0.40 10.38
C GLY A 196 -0.81 0.83 11.04
N ARG A 197 -0.90 1.40 12.24
CA ARG A 197 0.27 1.68 13.08
C ARG A 197 0.78 0.46 13.83
N ASN A 198 -0.01 -0.60 13.85
CA ASN A 198 0.30 -1.90 14.43
C ASN A 198 -0.41 -3.00 13.64
N THR A 199 -0.05 -4.24 13.88
CA THR A 199 -0.62 -5.38 13.17
C THR A 199 -2.07 -5.65 13.57
N GLU A 200 -2.46 -5.43 14.80
CA GLU A 200 -3.84 -5.66 15.26
C GLU A 200 -4.83 -4.75 14.53
N ASP A 201 -4.58 -3.45 14.44
CA ASP A 201 -5.39 -2.50 13.67
C ASP A 201 -5.47 -2.89 12.18
N THR A 202 -4.35 -3.36 11.63
CA THR A 202 -4.25 -3.84 10.24
C THR A 202 -5.13 -5.08 10.02
N ILE A 203 -5.14 -6.03 10.96
CA ILE A 203 -5.99 -7.23 10.96
C ILE A 203 -7.47 -6.81 11.00
N ARG A 204 -7.86 -5.96 11.94
CA ARG A 204 -9.26 -5.51 12.09
C ARG A 204 -9.79 -4.84 10.82
N LEU A 205 -8.98 -3.98 10.20
CA LEU A 205 -9.38 -3.37 8.92
C LEU A 205 -9.43 -4.40 7.78
N LEU A 206 -8.47 -5.35 7.73
CA LEU A 206 -8.53 -6.43 6.73
C LEU A 206 -9.84 -7.22 6.83
N LEU A 207 -10.23 -7.62 8.04
CA LEU A 207 -11.46 -8.38 8.28
C LEU A 207 -12.72 -7.62 7.87
N SER A 208 -12.68 -6.29 7.96
CA SER A 208 -13.79 -5.42 7.54
C SER A 208 -13.95 -5.34 6.03
N ILE A 209 -12.83 -5.42 5.27
CA ILE A 209 -12.83 -5.23 3.81
C ILE A 209 -12.65 -6.54 3.02
N ALA A 210 -12.27 -7.63 3.70
CA ALA A 210 -12.12 -8.95 3.08
C ALA A 210 -13.47 -9.61 2.82
N GLY A 211 -13.54 -10.39 1.75
CA GLY A 211 -14.70 -11.21 1.46
C GLY A 211 -15.21 -11.10 0.04
N PRO A 212 -16.19 -11.94 -0.29
CA PRO A 212 -16.76 -11.97 -1.63
C PRO A 212 -17.58 -10.71 -1.92
N VAL A 213 -17.39 -10.18 -3.12
CA VAL A 213 -18.20 -9.10 -3.69
C VAL A 213 -19.08 -9.68 -4.79
N SER A 214 -20.37 -9.31 -4.77
CA SER A 214 -21.31 -9.77 -5.78
C SER A 214 -20.88 -9.36 -7.19
N GLY A 215 -20.86 -10.28 -8.11
CA GLY A 215 -20.46 -10.04 -9.51
C GLY A 215 -18.95 -10.16 -9.78
N GLU A 216 -18.13 -10.44 -8.77
CA GLU A 216 -16.69 -10.63 -8.94
C GLU A 216 -16.28 -12.10 -8.84
N PRO A 217 -15.90 -12.75 -9.96
CA PRO A 217 -15.62 -14.19 -9.96
C PRO A 217 -14.27 -14.57 -9.35
N ASN A 218 -13.30 -13.64 -9.31
CA ASN A 218 -11.93 -13.90 -8.85
C ASN A 218 -11.72 -13.58 -7.36
N VAL A 219 -12.79 -13.60 -6.55
CA VAL A 219 -12.72 -13.35 -5.10
C VAL A 219 -12.69 -14.66 -4.34
N MET A 220 -11.84 -14.73 -3.32
CA MET A 220 -11.79 -15.86 -2.39
C MET A 220 -13.10 -15.97 -1.60
N ARG A 221 -13.67 -17.17 -1.55
CA ARG A 221 -14.96 -17.41 -0.89
C ARG A 221 -14.85 -17.89 0.55
N TYR A 222 -13.65 -18.28 1.00
CA TYR A 222 -13.41 -18.66 2.39
C TYR A 222 -12.99 -17.46 3.22
N SER A 223 -13.65 -17.31 4.36
CA SER A 223 -13.44 -16.22 5.30
C SER A 223 -12.13 -16.38 6.08
N LEU A 224 -11.57 -15.26 6.52
CA LEU A 224 -10.59 -15.25 7.60
C LEU A 224 -11.32 -15.50 8.94
N PRO A 225 -10.62 -16.01 9.96
CA PRO A 225 -11.17 -16.10 11.32
C PRO A 225 -11.33 -14.72 11.96
N GLU A 226 -12.00 -14.66 13.10
CA GLU A 226 -12.14 -13.44 13.90
C GLU A 226 -10.76 -12.91 14.39
N ALA A 227 -10.69 -11.62 14.69
CA ALA A 227 -9.42 -10.95 15.06
C ALA A 227 -8.73 -11.60 16.26
N GLU A 228 -9.49 -12.04 17.25
CA GLU A 228 -9.01 -12.69 18.47
C GLU A 228 -8.36 -14.06 18.23
N GLN A 229 -8.52 -14.63 17.04
CA GLN A 229 -7.91 -15.90 16.63
C GLN A 229 -6.58 -15.72 15.89
N PHE A 230 -6.12 -14.48 15.73
CA PHE A 230 -4.77 -14.19 15.24
C PHE A 230 -3.83 -14.14 16.43
N THR A 231 -2.84 -15.00 16.45
CA THR A 231 -1.85 -15.08 17.54
C THR A 231 -0.45 -14.95 16.98
N PRO A 232 0.48 -14.30 17.69
CA PRO A 232 1.87 -14.24 17.26
C PRO A 232 2.44 -15.64 17.00
N LEU A 233 3.15 -15.81 15.87
CA LEU A 233 3.84 -17.06 15.59
C LEU A 233 4.96 -17.29 16.61
N ASN A 234 5.19 -18.56 16.97
CA ASN A 234 6.44 -18.93 17.58
C ASN A 234 7.56 -18.84 16.54
N LEU A 235 8.52 -17.93 16.75
CA LEU A 235 9.63 -17.72 15.80
C LEU A 235 10.68 -18.85 15.83
N GLN A 236 10.65 -19.73 16.85
CA GLN A 236 11.54 -20.87 16.91
C GLN A 236 11.34 -21.76 15.67
N ASP A 237 12.43 -22.03 14.97
CA ASP A 237 12.45 -22.85 13.77
C ASP A 237 11.73 -22.30 12.52
N ILE A 238 11.16 -21.09 12.57
CA ILE A 238 10.65 -20.42 11.35
C ILE A 238 11.80 -20.22 10.38
N LYS A 239 11.63 -20.68 9.14
CA LYS A 239 12.62 -20.55 8.07
C LYS A 239 12.30 -19.35 7.19
N ILE A 240 13.23 -18.42 7.10
CA ILE A 240 13.15 -17.19 6.32
C ILE A 240 14.16 -17.23 5.20
N GLY A 241 13.68 -17.16 3.96
CA GLY A 241 14.51 -17.00 2.78
C GLY A 241 14.77 -15.51 2.51
N TRP A 242 16.00 -15.04 2.76
CA TRP A 242 16.42 -13.67 2.46
C TRP A 242 16.94 -13.58 1.02
N MET A 243 16.25 -12.80 0.19
CA MET A 243 16.57 -12.62 -1.23
C MET A 243 17.45 -11.40 -1.50
N GLY A 244 17.56 -10.48 -0.52
CA GLY A 244 18.43 -9.30 -0.62
C GLY A 244 18.15 -8.45 -1.87
N ASP A 245 19.21 -8.23 -2.63
CA ASP A 245 19.18 -7.50 -3.90
C ASP A 245 19.29 -8.42 -5.14
N PHE A 246 18.99 -9.71 -4.96
CA PHE A 246 19.16 -10.75 -5.98
C PHE A 246 20.61 -10.79 -6.51
N GLU A 247 21.59 -10.94 -5.59
CA GLU A 247 23.02 -11.01 -5.89
C GLU A 247 23.51 -9.83 -6.76
N LYS A 248 23.15 -8.60 -6.37
CA LYS A 248 23.49 -7.34 -7.06
C LYS A 248 22.79 -7.12 -8.40
N TYR A 249 21.72 -7.89 -8.70
CA TYR A 249 20.89 -7.60 -9.85
C TYR A 249 20.12 -6.26 -9.67
N LEU A 250 19.53 -6.05 -8.50
CA LEU A 250 18.87 -4.78 -8.16
C LEU A 250 19.91 -3.74 -7.74
N ALA A 251 19.79 -2.52 -8.26
CA ALA A 251 20.53 -1.39 -7.70
C ALA A 251 19.88 -0.99 -6.37
N MET A 252 20.67 -0.94 -5.31
CA MET A 252 20.23 -0.51 -3.97
C MET A 252 21.01 0.72 -3.52
N GLU A 253 20.33 1.69 -2.89
CA GLU A 253 20.99 2.79 -2.21
C GLU A 253 21.80 2.25 -1.03
N ALA A 254 22.97 2.84 -0.79
CA ALA A 254 23.85 2.41 0.31
C ALA A 254 23.11 2.48 1.66
N GLY A 255 23.27 1.47 2.51
CA GLY A 255 22.63 1.34 3.81
C GLY A 255 21.26 0.63 3.79
N VAL A 256 20.59 0.49 2.64
CA VAL A 256 19.27 -0.18 2.57
C VAL A 256 19.37 -1.63 3.03
N LEU A 257 20.35 -2.39 2.51
CA LEU A 257 20.53 -3.79 2.92
C LEU A 257 20.94 -3.88 4.38
N ASP A 258 21.84 -3.00 4.85
CA ASP A 258 22.33 -3.00 6.25
C ASP A 258 21.20 -2.83 7.26
N VAL A 259 20.27 -1.89 7.01
CA VAL A 259 19.08 -1.69 7.85
C VAL A 259 18.18 -2.91 7.82
N CYS A 260 17.91 -3.49 6.65
CA CYS A 260 17.09 -4.69 6.52
C CYS A 260 17.71 -5.90 7.21
N GLU A 261 19.01 -6.16 7.03
CA GLU A 261 19.72 -7.27 7.64
C GLU A 261 19.83 -7.13 9.16
N SER A 262 19.94 -5.90 9.66
CA SER A 262 19.88 -5.63 11.11
C SER A 262 18.54 -6.08 11.70
N SER A 263 17.43 -5.85 11.02
CA SER A 263 16.12 -6.31 11.46
C SER A 263 15.97 -7.84 11.39
N LEU A 264 16.57 -8.48 10.39
CA LEU A 264 16.61 -9.95 10.28
C LEU A 264 17.44 -10.60 11.39
N ASN A 265 18.51 -9.94 11.84
CA ASN A 265 19.31 -10.39 12.97
C ASN A 265 18.52 -10.42 14.29
N LEU A 266 17.54 -9.52 14.47
CA LEU A 266 16.62 -9.58 15.62
C LEU A 266 15.75 -10.82 15.56
N LEU A 267 15.22 -11.17 14.38
CA LEU A 267 14.47 -12.41 14.16
C LEU A 267 15.32 -13.66 14.41
N ALA A 268 16.57 -13.65 13.94
CA ALA A 268 17.50 -14.76 14.19
C ALA A 268 17.81 -14.90 15.69
N THR A 269 17.98 -13.80 16.41
CA THR A 269 18.16 -13.80 17.87
C THR A 269 16.92 -14.35 18.60
N ALA A 270 15.73 -14.14 18.05
CA ALA A 270 14.48 -14.69 18.55
C ALA A 270 14.25 -16.17 18.16
N GLY A 271 15.16 -16.79 17.40
CA GLY A 271 15.16 -18.22 17.07
C GLY A 271 14.76 -18.56 15.63
N ALA A 272 14.47 -17.57 14.79
CA ALA A 272 14.21 -17.83 13.38
C ALA A 272 15.51 -18.22 12.63
N LYS A 273 15.38 -19.07 11.62
CA LYS A 273 16.48 -19.47 10.74
C LYS A 273 16.43 -18.59 9.49
N VAL A 274 17.32 -17.62 9.41
CA VAL A 274 17.45 -16.73 8.25
C VAL A 274 18.54 -17.27 7.33
N GLU A 275 18.16 -17.62 6.12
CA GLU A 275 19.07 -18.18 5.11
C GLU A 275 18.98 -17.36 3.83
N HIS A 276 20.12 -17.13 3.17
CA HIS A 276 20.10 -16.52 1.85
C HIS A 276 19.46 -17.47 0.84
N CYS A 277 18.57 -16.95 -0.01
CA CYS A 277 17.96 -17.72 -1.08
C CYS A 277 17.85 -16.91 -2.37
N MET A 278 17.97 -17.63 -3.48
CA MET A 278 17.83 -17.06 -4.83
C MET A 278 16.79 -17.85 -5.62
N PRO A 279 15.89 -17.18 -6.33
CA PRO A 279 15.00 -17.84 -7.26
C PRO A 279 15.79 -18.36 -8.48
N ASN A 280 15.46 -19.54 -8.95
CA ASN A 280 15.94 -20.04 -10.23
C ASN A 280 15.12 -19.43 -11.37
N PHE A 281 15.26 -18.11 -11.54
CA PHE A 281 14.52 -17.34 -12.52
C PHE A 281 15.34 -16.14 -13.02
N ASP A 282 15.26 -15.87 -14.32
CA ASP A 282 15.89 -14.68 -14.91
C ASP A 282 15.09 -13.42 -14.51
N MET A 283 15.69 -12.58 -13.68
CA MET A 283 15.06 -11.37 -13.17
C MET A 283 14.79 -10.34 -14.28
N SER A 284 15.55 -10.35 -15.38
CA SER A 284 15.29 -9.49 -16.53
C SER A 284 14.00 -9.89 -17.27
N VAL A 285 13.72 -11.19 -17.31
CA VAL A 285 12.44 -11.72 -17.82
C VAL A 285 11.29 -11.32 -16.88
N LEU A 286 11.52 -11.34 -15.56
CA LEU A 286 10.52 -10.93 -14.58
C LEU A 286 10.14 -9.45 -14.77
N TRP A 287 11.15 -8.57 -14.93
CA TRP A 287 10.94 -7.15 -15.18
C TRP A 287 10.15 -6.92 -16.47
N ARG A 288 10.56 -7.54 -17.58
CA ARG A 288 9.83 -7.43 -18.85
C ARG A 288 8.37 -7.89 -18.71
N THR A 289 8.16 -9.03 -18.04
CA THR A 289 6.81 -9.54 -17.74
C THR A 289 5.96 -8.50 -16.99
N TRP A 290 6.57 -7.84 -16.02
CA TRP A 290 5.91 -6.77 -15.28
C TRP A 290 5.50 -5.62 -16.22
N VAL A 291 6.44 -5.10 -17.01
CA VAL A 291 6.22 -3.96 -17.91
C VAL A 291 5.12 -4.27 -18.93
N ASP A 292 5.17 -5.43 -19.56
CA ASP A 292 4.20 -5.83 -20.59
C ASP A 292 2.78 -5.97 -20.02
N LEU A 293 2.63 -6.67 -18.88
CA LEU A 293 1.32 -6.84 -18.24
C LEU A 293 0.78 -5.53 -17.66
N ARG A 294 1.64 -4.65 -17.15
CA ARG A 294 1.24 -3.34 -16.68
C ARG A 294 0.74 -2.46 -17.83
N ASN A 295 1.53 -2.36 -18.91
CA ASN A 295 1.18 -1.56 -20.06
C ASN A 295 -0.08 -2.07 -20.76
N MET A 296 -0.26 -3.39 -20.91
CA MET A 296 -1.51 -3.98 -21.39
C MET A 296 -2.74 -3.40 -20.68
N GLY A 297 -2.61 -3.18 -19.38
CA GLY A 297 -3.65 -2.57 -18.56
C GLY A 297 -4.04 -1.14 -18.95
N ARG A 298 -3.25 -0.45 -19.77
CA ARG A 298 -3.50 0.94 -20.20
C ARG A 298 -4.18 1.07 -21.55
N SER A 299 -4.32 0.00 -22.31
CA SER A 299 -4.96 0.03 -23.64
C SER A 299 -6.37 0.62 -23.62
N GLY A 300 -7.15 0.39 -22.55
CA GLY A 300 -8.47 1.00 -22.38
C GLY A 300 -8.47 2.51 -22.13
N SER A 301 -7.31 3.14 -21.96
CA SER A 301 -7.17 4.59 -21.78
C SER A 301 -6.87 5.33 -23.09
N GLN A 302 -6.80 4.62 -24.21
CA GLN A 302 -6.57 5.23 -25.53
C GLN A 302 -7.55 6.36 -25.87
N PRO A 303 -8.87 6.29 -25.58
CA PRO A 303 -9.78 7.40 -25.87
C PRO A 303 -9.40 8.73 -25.17
N MET A 304 -8.85 8.66 -23.95
CA MET A 304 -8.35 9.86 -23.24
C MET A 304 -7.06 10.41 -23.90
N TYR A 305 -6.24 9.53 -24.44
CA TYR A 305 -5.01 9.90 -25.15
C TYR A 305 -5.30 10.53 -26.52
N ASP A 306 -6.29 10.01 -27.24
CA ASP A 306 -6.68 10.49 -28.57
C ASP A 306 -7.37 11.87 -28.52
N ASP A 307 -7.98 12.23 -27.40
CA ASP A 307 -8.53 13.56 -27.17
C ASP A 307 -7.42 14.53 -26.69
N PRO A 308 -7.03 15.54 -27.53
CA PRO A 308 -5.96 16.46 -27.17
C PRO A 308 -6.21 17.24 -25.89
N ALA A 309 -7.46 17.57 -25.56
CA ALA A 309 -7.83 18.32 -24.36
C ALA A 309 -7.66 17.46 -23.09
N GLN A 310 -8.05 16.19 -23.15
CA GLN A 310 -7.86 15.25 -22.05
C GLN A 310 -6.37 14.87 -21.90
N ARG A 311 -5.70 14.57 -23.04
CA ARG A 311 -4.27 14.23 -23.04
C ARG A 311 -3.40 15.31 -22.38
N ALA A 312 -3.71 16.59 -22.59
CA ALA A 312 -2.99 17.71 -21.98
C ALA A 312 -3.10 17.75 -20.43
N LEU A 313 -4.08 17.03 -19.85
CA LEU A 313 -4.28 16.92 -18.40
C LEU A 313 -3.68 15.64 -17.80
N LEU A 314 -3.18 14.72 -18.64
CA LEU A 314 -2.54 13.49 -18.18
C LEU A 314 -1.09 13.78 -17.73
N LYS A 315 -0.62 13.04 -16.72
CA LYS A 315 0.79 13.10 -16.35
C LYS A 315 1.66 12.36 -17.40
N PRO A 316 2.91 12.79 -17.61
CA PRO A 316 3.79 12.21 -18.65
C PRO A 316 3.94 10.70 -18.56
N GLU A 317 4.05 10.14 -17.35
CA GLU A 317 4.21 8.70 -17.13
C GLU A 317 2.96 7.91 -17.56
N TYR A 318 1.76 8.52 -17.42
CA TYR A 318 0.53 7.89 -17.90
C TYR A 318 0.45 7.87 -19.42
N ILE A 319 0.85 8.97 -20.07
CA ILE A 319 0.98 9.07 -21.52
C ILE A 319 1.94 7.98 -22.01
N TRP A 320 3.12 7.88 -21.41
CA TRP A 320 4.11 6.86 -21.75
C TRP A 320 3.54 5.43 -21.64
N GLU A 321 2.85 5.08 -20.55
CA GLU A 321 2.23 3.75 -20.40
C GLU A 321 1.17 3.48 -21.49
N ILE A 322 0.38 4.49 -21.89
CA ILE A 322 -0.59 4.33 -22.97
C ILE A 322 0.16 4.07 -24.30
N GLU A 323 1.14 4.88 -24.64
CA GLU A 323 1.94 4.72 -25.86
C GLU A 323 2.59 3.34 -25.94
N GLN A 324 3.17 2.86 -24.82
CA GLN A 324 3.72 1.50 -24.76
C GLN A 324 2.64 0.43 -24.95
N SER A 325 1.43 0.65 -24.46
CA SER A 325 0.33 -0.30 -24.62
C SER A 325 -0.12 -0.46 -26.07
N LEU A 326 -0.04 0.61 -26.89
CA LEU A 326 -0.48 0.62 -28.28
C LEU A 326 0.43 -0.19 -29.22
N VAL A 327 1.67 -0.45 -28.80
CA VAL A 327 2.65 -1.22 -29.59
C VAL A 327 2.82 -2.66 -29.11
N LEU A 328 2.13 -3.06 -28.03
CA LEU A 328 2.16 -4.43 -27.53
C LEU A 328 1.46 -5.40 -28.49
N THR A 329 2.15 -6.48 -28.81
CA THR A 329 1.60 -7.58 -29.61
C THR A 329 0.91 -8.62 -28.72
N ALA A 330 -0.06 -9.34 -29.30
CA ALA A 330 -0.69 -10.47 -28.60
C ALA A 330 0.33 -11.55 -28.18
N ARG A 331 1.41 -11.72 -28.97
CA ARG A 331 2.50 -12.65 -28.63
C ARG A 331 3.22 -12.20 -27.35
N GLN A 332 3.60 -10.95 -27.23
CA GLN A 332 4.27 -10.43 -26.00
C GLN A 332 3.38 -10.62 -24.77
N ILE A 333 2.09 -10.33 -24.88
CA ILE A 333 1.13 -10.53 -23.79
C ILE A 333 1.05 -12.01 -23.36
N ASN A 334 0.97 -12.92 -24.35
CA ASN A 334 0.96 -14.36 -24.08
C ASN A 334 2.27 -14.83 -23.43
N ASP A 335 3.42 -14.37 -23.92
CA ASP A 335 4.73 -14.71 -23.37
C ASP A 335 4.89 -14.18 -21.92
N ALA A 336 4.41 -12.97 -21.67
CA ALA A 336 4.38 -12.40 -20.31
C ALA A 336 3.46 -13.21 -19.37
N GLY A 337 2.29 -13.65 -19.84
CA GLY A 337 1.40 -14.53 -19.08
C GLY A 337 2.05 -15.87 -18.71
N ASN A 338 2.75 -16.48 -19.68
CA ASN A 338 3.49 -17.72 -19.47
C ASN A 338 4.68 -17.52 -18.51
N ALA A 339 5.42 -16.42 -18.62
CA ALA A 339 6.51 -16.08 -17.71
C ALA A 339 6.01 -15.83 -16.29
N ARG A 340 4.86 -15.14 -16.12
CA ARG A 340 4.20 -14.97 -14.83
C ARG A 340 3.83 -16.30 -14.19
N ALA A 341 3.32 -17.26 -14.97
CA ALA A 341 2.98 -18.59 -14.48
C ALA A 341 4.22 -19.39 -14.05
N ARG A 342 5.36 -19.26 -14.75
CA ARG A 342 6.64 -19.85 -14.34
C ARG A 342 7.15 -19.22 -13.04
N TRP A 343 7.09 -17.89 -12.93
CA TRP A 343 7.46 -17.18 -11.72
C TRP A 343 6.63 -17.62 -10.51
N TYR A 344 5.31 -17.75 -10.67
CA TYR A 344 4.45 -18.25 -9.59
C TYR A 344 4.89 -19.65 -9.09
N ARG A 345 5.20 -20.56 -10.02
CA ARG A 345 5.70 -21.91 -9.64
C ARG A 345 7.04 -21.84 -8.92
N GLU A 346 7.93 -20.94 -9.31
CA GLU A 346 9.21 -20.73 -8.62
C GLU A 346 8.99 -20.21 -7.19
N VAL A 347 8.09 -19.25 -7.00
CA VAL A 347 7.72 -18.77 -5.65
C VAL A 347 7.12 -19.89 -4.81
N VAL A 348 6.26 -20.74 -5.38
CA VAL A 348 5.72 -21.92 -4.67
C VAL A 348 6.84 -22.86 -4.26
N HIS A 349 7.77 -23.18 -5.17
CA HIS A 349 8.92 -24.05 -4.88
C HIS A 349 9.81 -23.51 -3.75
N LEU A 350 10.09 -22.20 -3.74
CA LEU A 350 10.84 -21.57 -2.64
C LEU A 350 10.07 -21.63 -1.31
N LEU A 351 8.76 -21.40 -1.34
CA LEU A 351 7.91 -21.48 -0.14
C LEU A 351 7.65 -22.92 0.35
N GLU A 352 8.04 -23.96 -0.40
CA GLU A 352 8.14 -25.33 0.12
C GLU A 352 9.37 -25.50 1.05
N GLN A 353 10.43 -24.71 0.84
CA GLN A 353 11.67 -24.77 1.60
C GLN A 353 11.68 -23.77 2.76
N PHE A 354 11.02 -22.63 2.57
CA PHE A 354 10.94 -21.53 3.54
C PHE A 354 9.49 -21.27 3.96
N ASP A 355 9.29 -20.81 5.18
CA ASP A 355 7.98 -20.35 5.66
C ASP A 355 7.62 -19.00 5.06
N PHE A 356 8.63 -18.11 4.92
CA PHE A 356 8.51 -16.77 4.34
C PHE A 356 9.69 -16.43 3.46
N LEU A 357 9.42 -15.61 2.42
CA LEU A 357 10.45 -14.99 1.59
C LEU A 357 10.50 -13.49 1.90
N VAL A 358 11.70 -12.97 2.09
CA VAL A 358 11.89 -11.59 2.55
C VAL A 358 12.82 -10.82 1.62
N LEU A 359 12.45 -9.57 1.34
CA LEU A 359 13.24 -8.59 0.58
C LEU A 359 13.16 -7.22 1.27
N PRO A 360 14.06 -6.27 0.94
CA PRO A 360 13.82 -4.86 1.23
C PRO A 360 12.49 -4.41 0.63
N THR A 361 11.78 -3.50 1.28
CA THR A 361 10.52 -2.98 0.72
C THR A 361 10.75 -1.93 -0.37
N ALA A 362 11.89 -1.26 -0.36
CA ALA A 362 12.28 -0.29 -1.40
C ALA A 362 13.78 -0.41 -1.72
N GLN A 363 14.17 0.10 -2.90
CA GLN A 363 15.57 0.14 -3.35
C GLN A 363 16.30 1.39 -2.87
N VAL A 364 15.56 2.38 -2.37
CA VAL A 364 16.06 3.66 -1.88
C VAL A 364 15.38 4.04 -0.59
N PHE A 365 16.01 4.86 0.21
CA PHE A 365 15.35 5.57 1.31
C PHE A 365 14.41 6.68 0.80
N PRO A 366 13.53 7.23 1.65
CA PRO A 366 12.75 8.41 1.28
C PRO A 366 13.64 9.52 0.75
N PHE A 367 13.37 9.99 -0.46
CA PHE A 367 14.09 11.07 -1.15
C PHE A 367 13.26 12.37 -1.13
N SER A 368 13.80 13.50 -1.63
CA SER A 368 13.08 14.76 -1.68
C SER A 368 11.71 14.61 -2.36
N LYS A 369 10.64 15.12 -1.74
CA LYS A 369 9.29 15.11 -2.33
C LYS A 369 9.17 15.95 -3.62
N ASP A 370 10.16 16.80 -3.90
CA ASP A 370 10.21 17.64 -5.10
C ASP A 370 10.78 16.90 -6.32
N ILE A 371 11.33 15.68 -6.10
CA ILE A 371 11.80 14.78 -7.15
C ILE A 371 10.66 13.81 -7.50
N HIS A 372 10.30 13.73 -8.77
CA HIS A 372 9.22 12.85 -9.21
C HIS A 372 9.58 11.36 -9.04
N TRP A 373 10.83 10.99 -9.32
CA TRP A 373 11.38 9.64 -9.13
C TRP A 373 12.90 9.65 -9.27
N PRO A 374 13.62 8.74 -8.59
CA PRO A 374 15.07 8.62 -8.74
C PRO A 374 15.45 8.18 -10.15
N THR A 375 16.27 8.95 -10.83
CA THR A 375 16.74 8.63 -12.19
C THR A 375 17.97 7.74 -12.20
N GLU A 376 18.65 7.62 -11.05
CA GLU A 376 19.85 6.78 -10.88
C GLU A 376 19.90 6.25 -9.43
N ILE A 377 20.34 5.02 -9.24
CA ILE A 377 20.61 4.37 -7.95
C ILE A 377 21.95 3.68 -8.02
N ALA A 378 22.88 4.01 -7.11
CA ALA A 378 24.21 3.39 -7.03
C ALA A 378 24.95 3.33 -8.39
N GLY A 379 24.88 4.40 -9.19
CA GLY A 379 25.49 4.49 -10.51
C GLY A 379 24.73 3.81 -11.65
N LYS A 380 23.62 3.11 -11.36
CA LYS A 380 22.76 2.48 -12.38
C LYS A 380 21.59 3.40 -12.73
N LYS A 381 21.49 3.79 -13.99
CA LYS A 381 20.37 4.61 -14.50
C LYS A 381 19.06 3.81 -14.49
N MET A 382 17.98 4.48 -14.10
CA MET A 382 16.62 3.94 -14.16
C MET A 382 16.04 4.20 -15.55
N ASP A 383 15.75 3.14 -16.29
CA ASP A 383 15.27 3.18 -17.68
C ASP A 383 13.79 3.57 -17.81
N THR A 384 13.04 3.47 -16.72
CA THR A 384 11.64 3.87 -16.64
C THR A 384 11.36 4.56 -15.29
N TYR A 385 10.27 5.34 -15.24
CA TYR A 385 9.86 6.07 -14.02
C TYR A 385 9.56 5.15 -12.82
N HIS A 386 9.41 3.85 -13.03
CA HIS A 386 9.09 2.86 -12.00
C HIS A 386 10.17 1.78 -11.80
N ARG A 387 11.32 1.85 -12.51
CA ARG A 387 12.41 0.89 -12.37
C ARG A 387 13.00 0.84 -10.95
N TRP A 388 13.03 1.95 -10.27
CA TRP A 388 13.50 2.05 -8.89
C TRP A 388 12.62 1.31 -7.86
N MET A 389 11.47 0.80 -8.29
CA MET A 389 10.54 0.00 -7.48
C MET A 389 10.54 -1.48 -7.88
N GLU A 390 11.51 -1.94 -8.64
CA GLU A 390 11.53 -3.30 -9.17
C GLU A 390 11.48 -4.37 -8.07
N VAL A 391 12.06 -4.11 -6.90
CA VAL A 391 12.11 -5.03 -5.76
C VAL A 391 10.73 -5.56 -5.32
N VAL A 392 9.65 -4.85 -5.61
CA VAL A 392 8.29 -5.23 -5.16
C VAL A 392 7.48 -6.02 -6.18
N ILE A 393 7.97 -6.18 -7.43
CA ILE A 393 7.16 -6.78 -8.51
C ILE A 393 6.97 -8.30 -8.35
N GLY A 394 7.95 -8.99 -7.79
CA GLY A 394 7.90 -10.45 -7.65
C GLY A 394 6.65 -10.91 -6.89
N ALA A 395 6.38 -10.31 -5.75
CA ALA A 395 5.19 -10.59 -4.95
C ALA A 395 3.89 -10.15 -5.66
N SER A 396 3.91 -9.02 -6.38
CA SER A 396 2.75 -8.54 -7.13
C SER A 396 2.37 -9.47 -8.29
N LEU A 397 3.37 -9.98 -9.01
CA LEU A 397 3.17 -10.94 -10.10
C LEU A 397 2.68 -12.30 -9.60
N ALA A 398 3.22 -12.78 -8.48
CA ALA A 398 2.79 -14.02 -7.87
C ALA A 398 1.39 -13.91 -7.26
N GLY A 399 1.02 -12.73 -6.73
CA GLY A 399 -0.28 -12.51 -6.11
C GLY A 399 -0.38 -12.99 -4.66
N ASN A 400 0.74 -13.32 -4.04
CA ASN A 400 0.86 -13.78 -2.66
C ASN A 400 0.55 -12.67 -1.65
N PRO A 401 0.17 -13.01 -0.41
CA PRO A 401 0.06 -12.05 0.68
C PRO A 401 1.45 -11.56 1.11
N VAL A 402 1.57 -10.26 1.33
CA VAL A 402 2.83 -9.62 1.72
C VAL A 402 2.58 -8.52 2.74
N VAL A 403 3.26 -8.57 3.86
CA VAL A 403 3.28 -7.48 4.82
C VAL A 403 4.59 -6.69 4.70
N ASN A 404 4.50 -5.36 4.65
CA ASN A 404 5.61 -4.49 5.01
C ASN A 404 5.60 -4.29 6.51
N VAL A 405 6.74 -4.57 7.14
CA VAL A 405 7.02 -4.22 8.53
C VAL A 405 8.23 -3.29 8.59
N PRO A 406 8.26 -2.30 9.48
CA PRO A 406 9.42 -1.43 9.66
C PRO A 406 10.68 -2.22 10.01
N ALA A 407 11.81 -1.84 9.40
CA ALA A 407 13.11 -2.48 9.62
C ALA A 407 14.11 -1.59 10.37
N GLY A 408 13.75 -0.33 10.60
CA GLY A 408 14.60 0.65 11.27
C GLY A 408 14.81 1.91 10.42
N PHE A 409 15.85 2.64 10.79
CA PHE A 409 16.19 3.93 10.20
C PHE A 409 17.67 3.96 9.84
N ASP A 410 18.03 4.74 8.82
CA ASP A 410 19.42 5.05 8.54
C ASP A 410 19.96 6.12 9.52
N GLU A 411 21.24 6.47 9.36
CA GLU A 411 21.91 7.50 10.18
C GLU A 411 21.29 8.90 10.05
N GLN A 412 20.50 9.14 8.99
CA GLN A 412 19.79 10.39 8.74
C GLN A 412 18.35 10.37 9.28
N GLY A 413 17.93 9.29 9.92
CA GLY A 413 16.57 9.11 10.44
C GLY A 413 15.54 8.81 9.34
N ARG A 414 15.96 8.34 8.16
CA ARG A 414 15.07 7.93 7.06
C ARG A 414 14.63 6.48 7.28
N PRO A 415 13.32 6.20 7.33
CA PRO A 415 12.83 4.86 7.62
C PRO A 415 12.99 3.91 6.43
N MET A 416 13.12 2.62 6.73
CA MET A 416 13.07 1.51 5.78
C MET A 416 12.20 0.38 6.34
N GLY A 417 11.73 -0.51 5.47
CA GLY A 417 10.98 -1.70 5.83
C GLY A 417 11.47 -2.94 5.09
N ILE A 418 11.11 -4.09 5.63
CA ILE A 418 11.19 -5.37 4.91
C ILE A 418 9.80 -5.82 4.49
N GLN A 419 9.69 -6.40 3.29
CA GLN A 419 8.48 -7.04 2.82
C GLN A 419 8.57 -8.55 3.02
N VAL A 420 7.60 -9.11 3.75
CA VAL A 420 7.53 -10.51 4.13
C VAL A 420 6.41 -11.19 3.36
N MET A 421 6.75 -12.07 2.46
CA MET A 421 5.82 -12.78 1.57
C MET A 421 5.56 -14.20 2.08
N GLY A 422 4.28 -14.57 2.25
CA GLY A 422 3.86 -15.93 2.58
C GLY A 422 3.24 -16.68 1.40
N ARG A 423 2.75 -17.89 1.64
CA ARG A 423 2.03 -18.70 0.63
C ARG A 423 0.73 -18.04 0.23
N PHE A 424 0.35 -18.22 -1.01
CA PHE A 424 -0.94 -17.74 -1.52
C PHE A 424 -2.10 -18.32 -0.68
N GLY A 425 -2.98 -17.43 -0.20
CA GLY A 425 -4.11 -17.78 0.66
C GLY A 425 -3.80 -17.79 2.16
N GLU A 426 -2.52 -17.77 2.58
CA GLU A 426 -2.10 -17.78 3.98
C GLU A 426 -1.98 -16.36 4.58
N ASP A 427 -2.93 -15.48 4.28
CA ASP A 427 -2.98 -14.10 4.81
C ASP A 427 -2.86 -14.05 6.34
N LYS A 428 -3.55 -14.99 7.03
CA LYS A 428 -3.49 -15.13 8.48
C LYS A 428 -2.05 -15.35 8.96
N LYS A 429 -1.35 -16.32 8.39
CA LYS A 429 0.02 -16.69 8.81
C LYS A 429 1.01 -15.52 8.63
N VAL A 430 0.85 -14.73 7.54
CA VAL A 430 1.68 -13.53 7.30
C VAL A 430 1.43 -12.46 8.36
N LEU A 431 0.19 -12.26 8.77
CA LEU A 431 -0.14 -11.30 9.83
C LEU A 431 0.25 -11.80 11.22
N GLU A 432 0.17 -13.11 11.48
CA GLU A 432 0.69 -13.72 12.71
C GLU A 432 2.22 -13.62 12.82
N PHE A 433 2.93 -13.68 11.68
CA PHE A 433 4.35 -13.32 11.64
C PHE A 433 4.58 -11.86 12.01
N ALA A 434 3.78 -10.93 11.47
CA ALA A 434 3.91 -9.52 11.80
C ALA A 434 3.64 -9.24 13.30
N LEU A 435 2.65 -9.92 13.91
CA LEU A 435 2.44 -9.85 15.37
C LEU A 435 3.67 -10.34 16.15
N ALA A 436 4.29 -11.44 15.73
CA ALA A 436 5.51 -11.96 16.36
C ALA A 436 6.70 -11.01 16.17
N TYR A 437 6.82 -10.39 14.99
CA TYR A 437 7.84 -9.39 14.68
C TYR A 437 7.73 -8.16 15.60
N GLU A 438 6.52 -7.66 15.84
CA GLU A 438 6.29 -6.55 16.77
C GLU A 438 6.72 -6.86 18.22
N GLN A 439 6.71 -8.13 18.63
CA GLN A 439 7.13 -8.52 19.96
C GLN A 439 8.66 -8.53 20.15
N VAL A 440 9.41 -8.68 19.06
CA VAL A 440 10.88 -8.76 19.08
C VAL A 440 11.57 -7.50 18.55
N THR A 441 10.78 -6.51 18.13
CA THR A 441 11.28 -5.22 17.63
C THR A 441 10.52 -4.06 18.28
N ASP A 442 11.13 -2.87 18.29
CA ASP A 442 10.53 -1.65 18.84
C ASP A 442 10.28 -0.56 17.79
N PHE A 443 10.49 -0.88 16.51
CA PHE A 443 10.45 0.11 15.43
C PHE A 443 9.12 0.86 15.35
N LEU A 444 7.98 0.19 15.54
CA LEU A 444 6.65 0.83 15.55
C LEU A 444 6.40 1.72 16.77
N GLN A 445 7.21 1.62 17.81
CA GLN A 445 7.13 2.48 18.98
C GLN A 445 7.90 3.80 18.77
N GLN A 446 8.83 3.81 17.80
CA GLN A 446 9.63 4.98 17.45
C GLN A 446 8.75 5.95 16.66
N ARG A 447 8.38 7.06 17.31
CA ARG A 447 7.49 8.06 16.75
C ARG A 447 8.27 9.19 16.09
N PRO A 448 7.80 9.69 14.94
CA PRO A 448 8.44 10.83 14.30
C PRO A 448 8.26 12.11 15.12
N ASN A 449 9.25 13.00 15.04
CA ASN A 449 9.15 14.36 15.55
C ASN A 449 8.32 15.19 14.57
N LEU A 450 7.04 15.39 14.87
CA LEU A 450 6.11 16.03 13.95
C LEU A 450 6.32 17.55 13.88
N VAL A 451 6.31 18.08 12.66
CA VAL A 451 6.32 19.52 12.38
C VAL A 451 4.87 20.01 12.27
N ALA A 452 4.48 20.95 13.13
CA ALA A 452 3.18 21.59 13.08
C ALA A 452 3.18 22.76 12.08
N SER A 453 2.00 23.13 11.58
CA SER A 453 1.80 24.46 10.97
C SER A 453 1.86 25.54 12.05
N ASP A 454 2.41 26.69 11.71
CA ASP A 454 2.41 27.90 12.55
C ASP A 454 0.98 28.40 12.80
#